data_b70018c3b2dd6e00a62e964f1109ae76
#
_entry.id   b70018c3b2dd6e00a62e964f1109ae76
#
_cell.length_a   1.000
_cell.length_b   1.000
_cell.length_c   1.000
_cell.angle_alpha   90.00
_cell.angle_beta   90.00
_cell.angle_gamma   90.00
#
_symmetry.space_group_name_H-M   'P 1'
#
loop_
_entity.id
_entity.type
_entity.pdbx_description
1 polymer ?
#
loop_
_entity_poly.entity_id
_entity_poly.type
_entity_poly.pdbx_seq_one_letter_code
_entity_poly.pdbx_strand_id
1 'polypeptide(L)'
;MKQVTIVCDGSSLGNGKGNPRAAAVAVLGFKGVWKAVGKYLGAATNQQAEIAAATIGLENLKEPCKVKLLSDSRYVVETMSSGWKRKTNHDWWDKLDSAAAKHDIHWQWIKGHAGHEVQEVADKAARTIAAAGKVDNDVLDEMVVDLGVTEI
;
A
#
# COMPACT_ATOMS: atom_id res chain seq x y z
N MET A 1 14.97 -14.16 -9.32
CA MET A 1 14.05 -13.01 -9.20
C MET A 1 14.58 -12.00 -8.20
N LYS A 2 14.36 -10.74 -8.47
CA LYS A 2 14.66 -9.68 -7.50
C LYS A 2 13.79 -9.84 -6.26
N GLN A 3 14.38 -9.57 -5.11
CA GLN A 3 13.66 -9.57 -3.84
C GLN A 3 13.31 -8.13 -3.48
N VAL A 4 12.04 -7.85 -3.33
CA VAL A 4 11.51 -6.52 -3.05
C VAL A 4 10.65 -6.57 -1.81
N THR A 5 10.74 -5.56 -0.97
CA THR A 5 9.82 -5.36 0.15
C THR A 5 8.86 -4.24 -0.22
N ILE A 6 7.57 -4.46 0.00
CA ILE A 6 6.55 -3.44 -0.19
C ILE A 6 5.82 -3.27 1.14
N VAL A 7 5.73 -2.04 1.62
CA VAL A 7 4.90 -1.69 2.77
C VAL A 7 3.82 -0.74 2.27
N CYS A 8 2.56 -1.12 2.43
CA CYS A 8 1.46 -0.36 1.87
C CYS A 8 0.45 0.04 2.94
N ASP A 9 -0.20 1.18 2.69
CA ASP A 9 -1.25 1.70 3.55
C ASP A 9 -2.26 2.49 2.74
N GLY A 10 -3.51 2.46 3.17
CA GLY A 10 -4.58 3.25 2.61
C GLY A 10 -5.17 4.15 3.69
N SER A 11 -5.69 5.28 3.26
CA SER A 11 -6.35 6.23 4.16
C SER A 11 -7.63 6.74 3.51
N SER A 12 -8.67 6.90 4.31
CA SER A 12 -9.90 7.55 3.84
C SER A 12 -10.36 8.54 4.89
N LEU A 13 -10.24 9.84 4.57
CA LEU A 13 -10.73 10.91 5.42
C LEU A 13 -12.21 11.14 5.13
N GLY A 14 -12.99 11.36 6.17
CA GLY A 14 -14.43 11.57 6.03
C GLY A 14 -15.23 10.32 5.66
N ASN A 15 -14.66 9.13 5.83
CA ASN A 15 -15.35 7.87 5.58
C ASN A 15 -16.61 7.79 6.42
N GLY A 16 -17.76 7.58 5.77
CA GLY A 16 -19.07 7.56 6.44
C GLY A 16 -19.69 8.92 6.69
N LYS A 17 -19.06 10.02 6.26
CA LYS A 17 -19.50 11.40 6.52
C LYS A 17 -19.64 12.25 5.25
N GLY A 18 -20.25 11.72 4.20
CA GLY A 18 -20.48 12.47 2.97
C GLY A 18 -19.36 12.26 1.94
N ASN A 19 -18.43 13.17 1.77
CA ASN A 19 -17.42 13.10 0.72
C ASN A 19 -16.10 12.50 1.23
N PRO A 20 -15.93 11.16 1.20
CA PRO A 20 -14.69 10.56 1.60
C PRO A 20 -13.56 10.94 0.63
N ARG A 21 -12.38 11.14 1.17
CA ARG A 21 -11.18 11.47 0.43
C ARG A 21 -10.16 10.39 0.72
N ALA A 22 -9.99 9.49 -0.21
CA ALA A 22 -9.16 8.32 0.00
C ALA A 22 -7.85 8.42 -0.78
N ALA A 23 -6.83 7.78 -0.26
CA ALA A 23 -5.53 7.70 -0.89
C ALA A 23 -4.88 6.35 -0.58
N ALA A 24 -4.03 5.90 -1.49
CA ALA A 24 -3.25 4.68 -1.35
C ALA A 24 -1.78 5.00 -1.52
N VAL A 25 -0.94 4.38 -0.70
CA VAL A 25 0.52 4.52 -0.77
C VAL A 25 1.18 3.16 -0.65
N ALA A 26 2.21 2.95 -1.44
CA ALA A 26 3.13 1.84 -1.28
C ALA A 26 4.56 2.37 -1.20
N VAL A 27 5.32 1.86 -0.24
CA VAL A 27 6.74 2.17 -0.10
C VAL A 27 7.52 0.91 -0.48
N LEU A 28 8.29 1.01 -1.56
CA LEU A 28 9.01 -0.11 -2.14
C LEU A 28 10.48 -0.03 -1.77
N GLY A 29 11.02 -1.14 -1.27
CA GLY A 29 12.42 -1.25 -0.88
C GLY A 29 13.14 -2.31 -1.67
N PHE A 30 14.30 -1.94 -2.23
CA PHE A 30 15.17 -2.85 -2.94
C PHE A 30 16.63 -2.50 -2.62
N LYS A 31 17.35 -3.45 -2.07
CA LYS A 31 18.78 -3.27 -1.72
C LYS A 31 19.05 -2.00 -0.89
N GLY A 32 18.18 -1.73 0.09
CA GLY A 32 18.34 -0.59 0.99
C GLY A 32 17.90 0.76 0.42
N VAL A 33 17.38 0.78 -0.80
CA VAL A 33 16.84 2.00 -1.42
C VAL A 33 15.32 1.94 -1.37
N TRP A 34 14.70 3.01 -0.89
CA TRP A 34 13.26 3.11 -0.73
C TRP A 34 12.66 4.15 -1.67
N LYS A 35 11.48 3.83 -2.19
CA LYS A 35 10.70 4.75 -3.01
C LYS A 35 9.23 4.65 -2.62
N ALA A 36 8.60 5.81 -2.42
CA ALA A 36 7.17 5.88 -2.17
C ALA A 36 6.42 6.18 -3.47
N VAL A 37 5.33 5.47 -3.71
CA VAL A 37 4.38 5.76 -4.78
C VAL A 37 3.01 5.92 -4.17
N GLY A 38 2.21 6.83 -4.71
CA GLY A 38 0.90 7.12 -4.17
C GLY A 38 -0.12 7.42 -5.23
N LYS A 39 -1.39 7.36 -4.84
CA LYS A 39 -2.51 7.67 -5.70
C LYS A 39 -3.64 8.30 -4.88
N TYR A 40 -4.20 9.39 -5.36
CA TYR A 40 -5.43 9.93 -4.80
C TYR A 40 -6.62 9.18 -5.43
N LEU A 41 -7.48 8.62 -4.58
CA LEU A 41 -8.59 7.77 -5.03
C LEU A 41 -9.94 8.51 -5.04
N GLY A 42 -10.01 9.67 -4.39
CA GLY A 42 -11.27 10.39 -4.26
C GLY A 42 -12.26 9.66 -3.36
N ALA A 43 -13.48 9.48 -3.84
CA ALA A 43 -14.55 8.86 -3.07
C ALA A 43 -14.38 7.33 -3.01
N ALA A 44 -13.58 6.87 -2.10
CA ALA A 44 -13.35 5.45 -1.86
C ALA A 44 -13.36 5.17 -0.35
N THR A 45 -13.68 3.93 0.01
CA THR A 45 -13.69 3.50 1.40
C THR A 45 -12.28 3.20 1.88
N ASN A 46 -12.12 3.09 3.19
CA ASN A 46 -10.86 2.68 3.78
C ASN A 46 -10.42 1.31 3.27
N GLN A 47 -11.33 0.34 3.19
CA GLN A 47 -11.01 -0.98 2.66
C GLN A 47 -10.56 -0.95 1.21
N GLN A 48 -11.22 -0.14 0.38
CA GLN A 48 -10.84 0.04 -1.02
C GLN A 48 -9.46 0.66 -1.13
N ALA A 49 -9.15 1.64 -0.30
CA ALA A 49 -7.82 2.26 -0.27
C ALA A 49 -6.72 1.26 0.11
N GLU A 50 -6.99 0.38 1.05
CA GLU A 50 -6.05 -0.66 1.46
C GLU A 50 -5.78 -1.66 0.33
N ILE A 51 -6.81 -2.08 -0.40
CA ILE A 51 -6.65 -2.95 -1.57
C ILE A 51 -5.83 -2.22 -2.65
N ALA A 52 -6.17 -0.96 -2.92
CA ALA A 52 -5.48 -0.16 -3.93
C ALA A 52 -3.99 0.06 -3.61
N ALA A 53 -3.65 0.18 -2.33
CA ALA A 53 -2.25 0.36 -1.92
C ALA A 53 -1.39 -0.85 -2.31
N ALA A 54 -1.88 -2.06 -2.07
CA ALA A 54 -1.19 -3.26 -2.52
C ALA A 54 -1.09 -3.32 -4.05
N THR A 55 -2.18 -2.96 -4.73
CA THR A 55 -2.23 -2.97 -6.19
C THR A 55 -1.19 -2.05 -6.81
N ILE A 56 -1.13 -0.78 -6.38
CA ILE A 56 -0.18 0.18 -6.97
C ILE A 56 1.28 -0.18 -6.66
N GLY A 57 1.53 -0.76 -5.49
CA GLY A 57 2.87 -1.24 -5.16
C GLY A 57 3.33 -2.32 -6.13
N LEU A 58 2.51 -3.32 -6.37
CA LEU A 58 2.83 -4.41 -7.27
C LEU A 58 2.89 -3.95 -8.74
N GLU A 59 2.02 -3.03 -9.14
CA GLU A 59 2.03 -2.47 -10.50
C GLU A 59 3.31 -1.68 -10.82
N ASN A 60 4.00 -1.19 -9.81
CA ASN A 60 5.26 -0.47 -9.99
C ASN A 60 6.46 -1.38 -10.25
N LEU A 61 6.30 -2.68 -10.11
CA LEU A 61 7.35 -3.65 -10.40
C LEU A 61 7.33 -3.99 -11.89
N LYS A 62 8.44 -3.77 -12.58
CA LYS A 62 8.54 -3.92 -14.04
C LYS A 62 8.81 -5.34 -14.50
N GLU A 63 9.20 -6.21 -13.58
CA GLU A 63 9.53 -7.61 -13.88
C GLU A 63 9.03 -8.50 -12.75
N PRO A 64 8.88 -9.82 -12.98
CA PRO A 64 8.50 -10.74 -11.90
C PRO A 64 9.50 -10.66 -10.74
N CYS A 65 8.97 -10.48 -9.53
CA CYS A 65 9.76 -10.33 -8.31
C CYS A 65 9.29 -11.30 -7.24
N LYS A 66 10.19 -11.59 -6.32
CA LYS A 66 9.85 -12.20 -5.05
C LYS A 66 9.58 -11.07 -4.07
N VAL A 67 8.33 -10.95 -3.61
CA VAL A 67 7.86 -9.81 -2.86
C VAL A 67 7.49 -10.20 -1.44
N LYS A 68 7.97 -9.44 -0.48
CA LYS A 68 7.46 -9.44 0.88
C LYS A 68 6.56 -8.22 1.01
N LEU A 69 5.25 -8.44 1.09
CA LEU A 69 4.28 -7.36 1.15
C LEU A 69 3.67 -7.27 2.54
N LEU A 70 3.87 -6.13 3.18
CA LEU A 70 3.42 -5.86 4.54
C LEU A 70 2.27 -4.85 4.51
N SER A 71 1.20 -5.15 5.24
CA SER A 71 0.05 -4.26 5.39
C SER A 71 -0.51 -4.39 6.80
N ASP A 72 -1.05 -3.32 7.35
CA ASP A 72 -1.78 -3.36 8.61
C ASP A 72 -3.25 -3.74 8.43
N SER A 73 -3.67 -3.95 7.19
CA SER A 73 -5.02 -4.42 6.86
C SER A 73 -5.09 -5.94 6.86
N ARG A 74 -5.66 -6.53 7.90
CA ARG A 74 -5.93 -7.97 7.90
C ARG A 74 -6.90 -8.37 6.80
N TYR A 75 -7.82 -7.48 6.46
CA TYR A 75 -8.75 -7.69 5.37
C TYR A 75 -8.02 -8.00 4.05
N VAL A 76 -6.98 -7.25 3.72
CA VAL A 76 -6.19 -7.50 2.50
C VAL A 76 -5.30 -8.74 2.67
N VAL A 77 -4.53 -8.79 3.74
CA VAL A 77 -3.56 -9.88 3.94
C VAL A 77 -4.24 -11.23 4.02
N GLU A 78 -5.31 -11.35 4.81
CA GLU A 78 -5.99 -12.64 4.99
C GLU A 78 -6.79 -13.04 3.74
N THR A 79 -7.35 -12.09 3.02
CA THR A 79 -8.05 -12.40 1.76
C THR A 79 -7.07 -12.99 0.74
N MET A 80 -5.90 -12.40 0.62
CA MET A 80 -4.92 -12.83 -0.38
C MET A 80 -4.13 -14.07 0.05
N SER A 81 -3.86 -14.25 1.34
CA SER A 81 -3.05 -15.37 1.83
C SER A 81 -3.85 -16.55 2.37
N SER A 82 -4.99 -16.28 3.02
CA SER A 82 -5.81 -17.30 3.67
C SER A 82 -7.13 -17.58 2.94
N GLY A 83 -7.39 -16.90 1.85
CA GLY A 83 -8.55 -17.11 1.03
C GLY A 83 -9.88 -16.68 1.66
N TRP A 84 -9.87 -15.62 2.47
CA TRP A 84 -11.11 -15.08 2.99
C TRP A 84 -12.08 -14.77 1.86
N LYS A 85 -13.36 -15.07 2.08
CA LYS A 85 -14.40 -14.89 1.08
C LYS A 85 -14.56 -13.42 0.71
N ARG A 86 -14.57 -13.15 -0.60
CA ARG A 86 -14.76 -11.80 -1.15
C ARG A 86 -16.23 -11.55 -1.38
N LYS A 87 -16.85 -10.75 -0.52
CA LYS A 87 -18.30 -10.44 -0.60
C LYS A 87 -18.58 -9.13 -1.33
N THR A 88 -17.63 -8.21 -1.34
CA THR A 88 -17.73 -6.87 -1.91
C THR A 88 -16.40 -6.47 -2.55
N ASN A 89 -16.37 -5.30 -3.17
CA ASN A 89 -15.13 -4.71 -3.73
C ASN A 89 -14.50 -5.57 -4.85
N HIS A 90 -15.34 -6.28 -5.62
CA HIS A 90 -14.87 -7.23 -6.63
C HIS A 90 -13.95 -6.59 -7.67
N ASP A 91 -14.26 -5.40 -8.17
CA ASP A 91 -13.42 -4.71 -9.15
C ASP A 91 -12.04 -4.36 -8.57
N TRP A 92 -12.01 -3.98 -7.30
CA TRP A 92 -10.75 -3.68 -6.59
C TRP A 92 -9.90 -4.93 -6.42
N TRP A 93 -10.53 -6.05 -6.06
CA TRP A 93 -9.86 -7.34 -5.94
C TRP A 93 -9.35 -7.85 -7.29
N ASP A 94 -10.11 -7.67 -8.37
CA ASP A 94 -9.70 -8.10 -9.70
C ASP A 94 -8.42 -7.39 -10.13
N LYS A 95 -8.31 -6.10 -9.86
CA LYS A 95 -7.09 -5.34 -10.15
C LYS A 95 -5.90 -5.84 -9.33
N LEU A 96 -6.12 -6.14 -8.06
CA LEU A 96 -5.06 -6.69 -7.22
C LEU A 96 -4.63 -8.08 -7.70
N ASP A 97 -5.56 -8.94 -8.03
CA ASP A 97 -5.25 -10.26 -8.57
C ASP A 97 -4.38 -10.16 -9.84
N SER A 98 -4.74 -9.25 -10.74
CA SER A 98 -3.98 -9.03 -11.98
C SER A 98 -2.56 -8.53 -11.69
N ALA A 99 -2.43 -7.59 -10.75
CA ALA A 99 -1.11 -7.05 -10.38
C ALA A 99 -0.24 -8.10 -9.68
N ALA A 100 -0.85 -9.00 -8.93
CA ALA A 100 -0.15 -10.03 -8.16
C ALA A 100 0.29 -11.24 -8.99
N ALA A 101 -0.37 -11.50 -10.12
CA ALA A 101 -0.31 -12.77 -10.84
C ALA A 101 1.10 -13.20 -11.26
N LYS A 102 1.97 -12.25 -11.60
CA LYS A 102 3.33 -12.57 -12.09
C LYS A 102 4.40 -12.60 -11.00
N HIS A 103 4.02 -12.31 -9.75
CA HIS A 103 4.96 -12.22 -8.64
C HIS A 103 4.80 -13.38 -7.66
N ASP A 104 5.88 -13.71 -6.97
CA ASP A 104 5.86 -14.63 -5.83
C ASP A 104 5.76 -13.77 -4.57
N ILE A 105 4.58 -13.74 -3.95
CA ILE A 105 4.29 -12.80 -2.88
C ILE A 105 4.10 -13.52 -1.56
N HIS A 106 4.87 -13.09 -0.55
CA HIS A 106 4.63 -13.43 0.84
C HIS A 106 3.86 -12.28 1.48
N TRP A 107 2.60 -12.52 1.82
CA TRP A 107 1.72 -11.55 2.46
C TRP A 107 1.93 -11.60 3.97
N GLN A 108 2.20 -10.44 4.56
CA GLN A 108 2.45 -10.35 6.00
C GLN A 108 1.64 -9.23 6.61
N TRP A 109 0.84 -9.59 7.62
CA TRP A 109 0.15 -8.58 8.42
C TRP A 109 1.12 -7.99 9.45
N ILE A 110 1.07 -6.66 9.59
CA ILE A 110 1.80 -5.93 10.63
C ILE A 110 0.80 -5.11 11.42
N LYS A 111 1.03 -4.98 12.73
CA LYS A 111 0.16 -4.18 13.58
C LYS A 111 0.37 -2.69 13.26
N GLY A 112 -0.71 -1.98 12.94
CA GLY A 112 -0.65 -0.53 12.71
C GLY A 112 -0.21 0.23 13.96
N HIS A 113 0.54 1.31 13.76
CA HIS A 113 1.03 2.19 14.83
C HIS A 113 1.85 1.46 15.91
N ALA A 114 2.56 0.40 15.52
CA ALA A 114 3.40 -0.38 16.41
C ALA A 114 4.90 -0.01 16.34
N GLY A 115 5.22 1.19 15.86
CA GLY A 115 6.59 1.68 15.76
C GLY A 115 7.36 1.19 14.53
N HIS A 116 6.68 0.59 13.55
CA HIS A 116 7.32 0.16 12.30
C HIS A 116 7.60 1.38 11.43
N GLU A 117 8.87 1.72 11.25
CA GLU A 117 9.29 2.99 10.63
C GLU A 117 8.73 3.19 9.22
N VAL A 118 8.84 2.17 8.37
CA VAL A 118 8.36 2.26 6.99
C VAL A 118 6.83 2.33 6.93
N GLN A 119 6.15 1.60 7.80
CA GLN A 119 4.69 1.65 7.88
C GLN A 119 4.20 3.03 8.32
N GLU A 120 4.91 3.69 9.23
CA GLU A 120 4.57 5.05 9.66
C GLU A 120 4.73 6.05 8.52
N VAL A 121 5.74 5.88 7.66
CA VAL A 121 5.91 6.70 6.46
C VAL A 121 4.75 6.47 5.48
N ALA A 122 4.36 5.24 5.24
CA ALA A 122 3.23 4.91 4.37
C ALA A 122 1.92 5.53 4.88
N ASP A 123 1.67 5.42 6.19
CA ASP A 123 0.49 6.01 6.83
C ASP A 123 0.46 7.53 6.69
N LYS A 124 1.56 8.18 7.01
CA LYS A 124 1.67 9.64 6.91
C LYS A 124 1.48 10.12 5.47
N ALA A 125 2.10 9.43 4.52
CA ALA A 125 1.99 9.77 3.10
C ALA A 125 0.56 9.61 2.60
N ALA A 126 -0.12 8.53 2.97
CA ALA A 126 -1.50 8.30 2.57
C ALA A 126 -2.44 9.38 3.12
N ARG A 127 -2.29 9.74 4.38
CA ARG A 127 -3.08 10.82 5.00
C ARG A 127 -2.80 12.17 4.33
N THR A 128 -1.54 12.45 3.99
CA THR A 128 -1.15 13.69 3.32
C THR A 128 -1.80 13.81 1.94
N ILE A 129 -1.78 12.74 1.14
CA ILE A 129 -2.42 12.73 -0.17
C ILE A 129 -3.93 12.86 -0.04
N ALA A 130 -4.54 12.14 0.89
CA ALA A 130 -5.97 12.21 1.12
C ALA A 130 -6.43 13.63 1.47
N ALA A 131 -5.69 14.31 2.34
CA ALA A 131 -5.99 15.69 2.75
C ALA A 131 -5.79 16.68 1.60
N ALA A 132 -4.72 16.53 0.82
CA ALA A 132 -4.40 17.45 -0.29
C ALA A 132 -5.26 17.21 -1.52
N GLY A 133 -5.79 16.00 -1.71
CA GLY A 133 -6.54 15.63 -2.93
C GLY A 133 -5.65 15.46 -4.16
N LYS A 134 -4.36 15.26 -3.97
CA LYS A 134 -3.39 15.08 -5.05
C LYS A 134 -2.10 14.46 -4.52
N VAL A 135 -1.31 13.91 -5.43
CA VAL A 135 0.02 13.38 -5.13
C VAL A 135 1.07 14.44 -5.46
N ASP A 136 1.98 14.67 -4.53
CA ASP A 136 3.18 15.46 -4.75
C ASP A 136 4.38 14.53 -4.60
N ASN A 137 5.01 14.18 -5.71
CA ASN A 137 6.10 13.21 -5.72
C ASN A 137 7.35 13.73 -5.00
N ASP A 138 7.59 15.03 -5.00
CA ASP A 138 8.72 15.60 -4.26
C ASP A 138 8.55 15.41 -2.75
N VAL A 139 7.32 15.58 -2.26
CA VAL A 139 7.00 15.33 -0.85
C VAL A 139 7.18 13.86 -0.51
N LEU A 140 6.72 12.94 -1.37
CA LEU A 140 6.91 11.51 -1.16
C LEU A 140 8.40 11.13 -1.13
N ASP A 141 9.19 11.69 -2.04
CA ASP A 141 10.62 11.43 -2.09
C ASP A 141 11.33 11.89 -0.81
N GLU A 142 10.93 13.02 -0.27
CA GLU A 142 11.45 13.52 1.01
C GLU A 142 11.10 12.60 2.18
N MET A 143 9.90 12.04 2.19
CA MET A 143 9.45 11.17 3.27
C MET A 143 10.28 9.90 3.41
N VAL A 144 10.87 9.40 2.33
CA VAL A 144 11.67 8.16 2.35
C VAL A 144 13.17 8.40 2.49
N VAL A 145 13.63 9.65 2.40
CA VAL A 145 15.07 9.98 2.45
C VAL A 145 15.73 9.47 3.75
N ASP A 146 15.00 9.55 4.86
CA ASP A 146 15.54 9.17 6.17
C ASP A 146 15.37 7.69 6.51
N LEU A 147 14.79 6.91 5.61
CA LEU A 147 14.57 5.48 5.81
C LEU A 147 15.88 4.73 5.62
N GLY A 148 16.95 4.93 5.90
CA GLY A 148 18.19 4.21 5.76
C GLY A 148 18.06 2.73 5.32
N VAL A 149 19.04 1.92 5.56
CA VAL A 149 18.97 0.48 5.33
C VAL A 149 18.15 -0.12 6.47
N THR A 150 16.85 -0.32 6.24
CA THR A 150 15.96 -0.90 7.23
C THR A 150 15.69 -2.36 6.85
N GLU A 151 16.01 -3.28 7.73
CA GLU A 151 15.64 -4.68 7.60
C GLU A 151 14.22 -4.86 8.12
N ILE A 152 13.39 -5.43 7.28
CA ILE A 152 11.99 -5.64 7.60
C ILE A 152 11.69 -7.13 7.66
#